data_18c14829cfeff539279947ed32535274
#
_entry.id   18c14829cfeff539279947ed32535274
#
_cell.length_a   1.000
_cell.length_b   1.000
_cell.length_c   1.000
_cell.angle_alpha   90.00
_cell.angle_beta   90.00
_cell.angle_gamma   90.00
#
_symmetry.space_group_name_H-M   'P 1'
#
loop_
_entity.id
_entity.type
_entity.pdbx_description
1 polymer ?
#
loop_
_entity_poly.entity_id
_entity_poly.type
_entity_poly.pdbx_seq_one_letter_code
_entity_poly.pdbx_strand_id
1 'polypeptide(L)'
;MEQRTIPLGERPARLWTGGKGDAIVLLHGGWAGAEAYWSTITDDLERSHLVVAPELPGIGTVDEPPLPTFSAYAAWLAALLDALGIERAVLVGNSLGASVAWRFAGDYPERCRSLVMVNGYPPPAYPSGVRWLAAKTPLRAMARGNVAQFYGHEVLGLAFHDRAKVPAGIAQSLERFSRADIDRVLDIMLSGEPPSPPPKSKTLLIWGEADRSPVFDKQGARKMRQSLDESKLVTIPEAGHLPQVERPAEFRRALRDFLKA
;
A
#
# COMPACT_ATOMS: atom_id res chain seq x y z
N MET A 1 16.62 -4.91 -9.70
CA MET A 1 16.81 -4.01 -8.51
C MET A 1 17.87 -4.57 -7.58
N GLU A 2 18.56 -3.68 -6.85
CA GLU A 2 19.48 -4.02 -5.74
C GLU A 2 18.85 -3.64 -4.40
N GLN A 3 19.18 -4.38 -3.35
CA GLN A 3 18.78 -4.04 -2.00
C GLN A 3 19.77 -3.02 -1.42
N ARG A 4 19.26 -1.95 -0.80
CA ARG A 4 20.06 -0.91 -0.15
C ARG A 4 19.50 -0.57 1.22
N THR A 5 20.37 -0.09 2.09
CA THR A 5 20.00 0.49 3.38
C THR A 5 20.43 1.95 3.40
N ILE A 6 19.48 2.83 3.64
CA ILE A 6 19.69 4.28 3.69
C ILE A 6 19.63 4.73 5.14
N PRO A 7 20.64 5.44 5.65
CA PRO A 7 20.57 6.07 6.97
C PRO A 7 19.40 7.06 7.01
N LEU A 8 18.46 6.90 7.94
CA LEU A 8 17.30 7.75 8.08
C LEU A 8 16.97 7.98 9.55
N GLY A 9 17.67 8.96 10.16
CA GLY A 9 17.60 9.19 11.59
C GLY A 9 18.02 7.96 12.40
N GLU A 10 17.24 7.62 13.43
CA GLU A 10 17.50 6.46 14.28
C GLU A 10 17.11 5.11 13.64
N ARG A 11 16.33 5.13 12.55
CA ARG A 11 15.82 3.94 11.85
C ARG A 11 16.28 3.93 10.41
N PRO A 12 17.27 3.11 10.05
CA PRO A 12 17.69 2.99 8.65
C PRO A 12 16.56 2.43 7.79
N ALA A 13 16.34 3.02 6.63
CA ALA A 13 15.36 2.56 5.67
C ALA A 13 15.98 1.48 4.77
N ARG A 14 15.38 0.29 4.72
CA ARG A 14 15.70 -0.76 3.75
C ARG A 14 14.83 -0.58 2.52
N LEU A 15 15.40 -0.74 1.36
CA LEU A 15 14.66 -0.60 0.09
C LEU A 15 15.32 -1.42 -1.03
N TRP A 16 14.52 -1.68 -2.04
CA TRP A 16 14.97 -2.16 -3.34
C TRP A 16 14.97 -0.99 -4.31
N THR A 17 16.03 -0.83 -5.09
CA THR A 17 16.12 0.27 -6.05
C THR A 17 16.86 -0.14 -7.31
N GLY A 18 16.54 0.51 -8.42
CA GLY A 18 17.18 0.28 -9.71
C GLY A 18 16.66 1.25 -10.77
N GLY A 19 17.29 1.23 -11.93
CA GLY A 19 16.94 2.12 -13.03
C GLY A 19 17.42 3.56 -12.86
N LYS A 20 16.97 4.45 -13.75
CA LYS A 20 17.29 5.89 -13.77
C LYS A 20 16.15 6.67 -14.40
N GLY A 21 16.05 7.95 -14.10
CA GLY A 21 15.03 8.87 -14.64
C GLY A 21 14.04 9.32 -13.57
N ASP A 22 12.81 9.63 -13.97
CA ASP A 22 11.76 10.04 -13.05
C ASP A 22 11.45 8.93 -12.02
N ALA A 23 11.29 9.33 -10.76
CA ALA A 23 11.13 8.37 -9.68
C ALA A 23 9.73 7.77 -9.61
N ILE A 24 9.65 6.45 -9.44
CA ILE A 24 8.45 5.69 -9.07
C ILE A 24 8.71 5.02 -7.74
N VAL A 25 7.86 5.29 -6.75
CA VAL A 25 7.91 4.67 -5.43
C VAL A 25 6.81 3.63 -5.31
N LEU A 26 7.19 2.40 -4.95
CA LEU A 26 6.31 1.24 -4.85
C LEU A 26 6.10 0.86 -3.38
N LEU A 27 4.92 1.14 -2.83
CA LEU A 27 4.58 0.92 -1.42
C LEU A 27 3.78 -0.38 -1.27
N HIS A 28 4.34 -1.36 -0.58
CA HIS A 28 3.74 -2.68 -0.39
C HIS A 28 2.57 -2.66 0.61
N GLY A 29 1.76 -3.71 0.60
CA GLY A 29 0.68 -3.92 1.56
C GLY A 29 1.15 -4.58 2.86
N GLY A 30 0.18 -5.03 3.66
CA GLY A 30 0.43 -5.51 5.03
C GLY A 30 0.97 -6.94 5.16
N TRP A 31 0.97 -7.76 4.10
CA TRP A 31 1.25 -9.20 4.23
C TRP A 31 2.72 -9.58 4.12
N ALA A 32 3.51 -8.83 3.37
CA ALA A 32 4.93 -9.13 3.16
C ALA A 32 5.69 -7.87 2.76
N GLY A 33 7.01 -7.99 2.52
CA GLY A 33 7.85 -6.88 2.07
C GLY A 33 7.73 -6.57 0.58
N ALA A 34 8.46 -5.56 0.15
CA ALA A 34 8.39 -4.97 -1.18
C ALA A 34 8.65 -5.96 -2.32
N GLU A 35 9.60 -6.88 -2.15
CA GLU A 35 9.94 -7.88 -3.17
C GLU A 35 8.73 -8.76 -3.55
N ALA A 36 7.99 -9.26 -2.54
CA ALA A 36 6.84 -10.13 -2.77
C ALA A 36 5.69 -9.43 -3.50
N TYR A 37 5.61 -8.11 -3.39
CA TYR A 37 4.57 -7.30 -4.03
C TYR A 37 4.94 -6.84 -5.43
N TRP A 38 6.21 -6.55 -5.71
CA TRP A 38 6.59 -5.74 -6.85
C TRP A 38 7.57 -6.39 -7.84
N SER A 39 8.23 -7.52 -7.48
CA SER A 39 9.24 -8.16 -8.32
C SER A 39 8.76 -8.48 -9.74
N THR A 40 7.47 -8.74 -9.94
CA THR A 40 6.89 -9.07 -11.25
C THR A 40 6.84 -7.90 -12.25
N ILE A 41 7.00 -6.65 -11.78
CA ILE A 41 6.87 -5.46 -12.62
C ILE A 41 8.10 -4.57 -12.65
N THR A 42 9.05 -4.77 -11.73
CA THR A 42 10.21 -3.88 -11.56
C THR A 42 11.14 -3.85 -12.74
N ASP A 43 11.46 -4.99 -13.37
CA ASP A 43 12.36 -5.05 -14.52
C ASP A 43 11.89 -4.20 -15.72
N ASP A 44 10.57 -4.08 -15.88
CA ASP A 44 9.98 -3.24 -16.93
C ASP A 44 10.08 -1.75 -16.57
N LEU A 45 9.84 -1.42 -15.32
CA LEU A 45 9.88 -0.03 -14.83
C LEU A 45 11.30 0.54 -14.81
N GLU A 46 12.30 -0.24 -14.42
CA GLU A 46 13.71 0.16 -14.37
C GLU A 46 14.28 0.60 -15.73
N ARG A 47 13.68 0.17 -16.84
CA ARG A 47 14.13 0.57 -18.18
C ARG A 47 13.95 2.05 -18.46
N SER A 48 13.05 2.72 -17.74
CA SER A 48 12.68 4.11 -18.02
C SER A 48 12.51 4.99 -16.78
N HIS A 49 12.58 4.40 -15.57
CA HIS A 49 12.34 5.11 -14.32
C HIS A 49 13.35 4.70 -13.25
N LEU A 50 13.62 5.60 -12.31
CA LEU A 50 14.22 5.25 -11.04
C LEU A 50 13.14 4.59 -10.17
N VAL A 51 13.28 3.30 -9.93
CA VAL A 51 12.34 2.53 -9.09
C VAL A 51 12.88 2.51 -7.66
N VAL A 52 12.02 2.83 -6.71
CA VAL A 52 12.28 2.77 -5.26
C VAL A 52 11.14 1.98 -4.60
N ALA A 53 11.44 0.84 -4.03
CA ALA A 53 10.47 0.00 -3.34
C ALA A 53 10.94 -0.21 -1.88
N PRO A 54 10.57 0.72 -0.97
CA PRO A 54 10.99 0.64 0.42
C PRO A 54 10.21 -0.43 1.19
N GLU A 55 10.89 -1.02 2.18
CA GLU A 55 10.23 -1.78 3.23
C GLU A 55 9.58 -0.80 4.21
N LEU A 56 8.26 -0.91 4.37
CA LEU A 56 7.54 -0.04 5.30
C LEU A 56 7.88 -0.41 6.75
N PRO A 57 8.27 0.54 7.61
CA PRO A 57 8.66 0.26 8.99
C PRO A 57 7.60 -0.53 9.76
N GLY A 58 8.00 -1.68 10.32
CA GLY A 58 7.14 -2.54 11.12
C GLY A 58 5.97 -3.21 10.37
N ILE A 59 6.01 -3.21 9.04
CA ILE A 59 5.00 -3.84 8.18
C ILE A 59 5.65 -4.97 7.36
N GLY A 60 4.93 -6.06 7.20
CA GLY A 60 5.37 -7.19 6.38
C GLY A 60 6.51 -7.97 7.04
N THR A 61 7.73 -7.89 6.50
CA THR A 61 8.89 -8.67 6.93
C THR A 61 9.84 -7.92 7.87
N VAL A 62 9.48 -6.73 8.30
CA VAL A 62 10.37 -5.86 9.08
C VAL A 62 10.16 -6.07 10.58
N ASP A 63 11.16 -6.62 11.27
CA ASP A 63 11.17 -6.88 12.72
C ASP A 63 11.44 -5.60 13.53
N GLU A 64 10.67 -4.56 13.28
CA GLU A 64 10.72 -3.33 14.06
C GLU A 64 9.31 -2.84 14.35
N PRO A 65 9.09 -2.01 15.39
CA PRO A 65 7.77 -1.46 15.64
C PRO A 65 7.27 -0.62 14.47
N PRO A 66 5.99 -0.76 14.07
CA PRO A 66 5.40 0.10 13.05
C PRO A 66 5.40 1.55 13.50
N LEU A 67 5.28 2.46 12.53
CA LEU A 67 5.00 3.85 12.82
C LEU A 67 3.56 4.00 13.34
N PRO A 68 3.32 4.94 14.25
CA PRO A 68 2.05 4.98 15.00
C PRO A 68 0.85 5.43 14.15
N THR A 69 1.09 6.11 13.03
CA THR A 69 0.04 6.76 12.25
C THR A 69 0.39 6.80 10.76
N PHE A 70 -0.61 6.98 9.90
CA PHE A 70 -0.37 7.19 8.47
C PHE A 70 0.39 8.50 8.19
N SER A 71 0.19 9.56 8.99
CA SER A 71 1.00 10.78 8.91
C SER A 71 2.46 10.52 9.21
N ALA A 72 2.75 9.66 10.18
CA ALA A 72 4.13 9.29 10.49
C ALA A 72 4.78 8.52 9.33
N TYR A 73 4.04 7.64 8.65
CA TYR A 73 4.50 6.99 7.41
C TYR A 73 4.72 7.98 6.28
N ALA A 74 3.83 8.96 6.12
CA ALA A 74 3.98 10.00 5.11
C ALA A 74 5.22 10.88 5.36
N ALA A 75 5.45 11.27 6.61
CA ALA A 75 6.64 12.03 7.01
C ALA A 75 7.93 11.21 6.85
N TRP A 76 7.90 9.92 7.20
CA TRP A 76 9.01 8.99 6.97
C TRP A 76 9.34 8.86 5.48
N LEU A 77 8.31 8.73 4.63
CA LEU A 77 8.49 8.66 3.19
C LEU A 77 9.08 9.97 2.62
N ALA A 78 8.63 11.14 3.12
CA ALA A 78 9.20 12.43 2.73
C ALA A 78 10.71 12.49 3.06
N ALA A 79 11.08 12.10 4.28
CA ALA A 79 12.48 12.05 4.69
C ALA A 79 13.31 11.04 3.86
N LEU A 80 12.72 9.89 3.48
CA LEU A 80 13.38 8.93 2.58
C LEU A 80 13.63 9.52 1.20
N LEU A 81 12.64 10.21 0.62
CA LEU A 81 12.81 10.88 -0.67
C LEU A 81 13.89 11.97 -0.60
N ASP A 82 13.97 12.74 0.50
CA ASP A 82 15.01 13.73 0.72
C ASP A 82 16.39 13.10 0.79
N ALA A 83 16.54 11.99 1.54
CA ALA A 83 17.80 11.26 1.63
C ALA A 83 18.25 10.64 0.30
N LEU A 84 17.32 10.39 -0.62
CA LEU A 84 17.59 9.90 -1.97
C LEU A 84 17.74 11.03 -3.01
N GLY A 85 17.56 12.29 -2.64
CA GLY A 85 17.58 13.44 -3.55
C GLY A 85 16.41 13.46 -4.54
N ILE A 86 15.27 12.88 -4.16
CA ILE A 86 14.08 12.80 -5.01
C ILE A 86 13.11 13.92 -4.62
N GLU A 87 12.97 14.93 -5.47
CA GLU A 87 12.04 16.05 -5.22
C GLU A 87 10.57 15.65 -5.39
N ARG A 88 10.26 14.90 -6.43
CA ARG A 88 8.88 14.45 -6.76
C ARG A 88 8.89 13.02 -7.28
N ALA A 89 7.86 12.27 -6.96
CA ALA A 89 7.72 10.89 -7.41
C ALA A 89 6.29 10.55 -7.83
N VAL A 90 6.16 9.56 -8.69
CA VAL A 90 4.93 8.80 -8.86
C VAL A 90 4.85 7.82 -7.70
N LEU A 91 3.72 7.81 -6.99
CA LEU A 91 3.49 6.88 -5.88
C LEU A 91 2.56 5.77 -6.35
N VAL A 92 2.98 4.53 -6.15
CA VAL A 92 2.16 3.34 -6.42
C VAL A 92 2.03 2.57 -5.11
N GLY A 93 0.84 2.50 -4.56
CA GLY A 93 0.59 1.79 -3.30
C GLY A 93 -0.45 0.69 -3.45
N ASN A 94 -0.19 -0.48 -2.86
CA ASN A 94 -1.16 -1.55 -2.78
C ASN A 94 -1.69 -1.69 -1.36
N SER A 95 -3.01 -1.85 -1.19
CA SER A 95 -3.63 -2.12 0.10
C SER A 95 -3.25 -1.05 1.16
N LEU A 96 -2.58 -1.43 2.24
CA LEU A 96 -2.07 -0.51 3.26
C LEU A 96 -1.08 0.51 2.67
N GLY A 97 -0.23 0.11 1.73
CA GLY A 97 0.65 1.02 1.01
C GLY A 97 -0.11 2.07 0.20
N ALA A 98 -1.33 1.77 -0.27
CA ALA A 98 -2.20 2.76 -0.91
C ALA A 98 -2.70 3.82 0.09
N SER A 99 -2.99 3.43 1.32
CA SER A 99 -3.35 4.38 2.39
C SER A 99 -2.18 5.31 2.74
N VAL A 100 -0.94 4.77 2.80
CA VAL A 100 0.28 5.58 2.99
C VAL A 100 0.48 6.54 1.82
N ALA A 101 0.36 6.05 0.57
CA ALA A 101 0.49 6.88 -0.63
C ALA A 101 -0.56 8.00 -0.69
N TRP A 102 -1.81 7.68 -0.35
CA TRP A 102 -2.87 8.69 -0.25
C TRP A 102 -2.55 9.76 0.79
N ARG A 103 -2.14 9.34 1.99
CA ARG A 103 -1.78 10.28 3.05
C ARG A 103 -0.63 11.18 2.64
N PHE A 104 0.42 10.61 2.05
CA PHE A 104 1.54 11.39 1.52
C PHE A 104 1.09 12.39 0.46
N ALA A 105 0.28 11.97 -0.52
CA ALA A 105 -0.20 12.84 -1.59
C ALA A 105 -1.08 13.99 -1.08
N GLY A 106 -1.79 13.78 0.03
CA GLY A 106 -2.58 14.83 0.70
C GLY A 106 -1.74 15.79 1.52
N ASP A 107 -0.74 15.29 2.27
CA ASP A 107 0.09 16.09 3.17
C ASP A 107 1.25 16.80 2.43
N TYR A 108 1.75 16.21 1.33
CA TYR A 108 2.87 16.70 0.52
C TYR A 108 2.49 16.77 -0.98
N PRO A 109 1.47 17.55 -1.37
CA PRO A 109 0.93 17.53 -2.73
C PRO A 109 1.97 17.92 -3.79
N GLU A 110 2.93 18.80 -3.45
CA GLU A 110 4.01 19.21 -4.33
C GLU A 110 5.03 18.10 -4.61
N ARG A 111 5.13 17.11 -3.69
CA ARG A 111 6.05 15.96 -3.78
C ARG A 111 5.45 14.76 -4.52
N CYS A 112 4.12 14.75 -4.71
CA CYS A 112 3.41 13.69 -5.42
C CYS A 112 3.15 14.12 -6.87
N ARG A 113 3.82 13.48 -7.83
CA ARG A 113 3.62 13.74 -9.27
C ARG A 113 2.30 13.16 -9.76
N SER A 114 2.05 11.91 -9.39
CA SER A 114 0.81 11.18 -9.67
C SER A 114 0.64 10.08 -8.63
N LEU A 115 -0.60 9.70 -8.38
CA LEU A 115 -0.94 8.64 -7.44
C LEU A 115 -1.53 7.44 -8.16
N VAL A 116 -1.07 6.24 -7.82
CA VAL A 116 -1.66 4.97 -8.26
C VAL A 116 -2.04 4.15 -7.04
N MET A 117 -3.31 3.90 -6.88
CA MET A 117 -3.86 3.08 -5.79
C MET A 117 -4.27 1.72 -6.32
N VAL A 118 -3.75 0.67 -5.72
CA VAL A 118 -3.99 -0.71 -6.13
C VAL A 118 -4.73 -1.44 -5.01
N ASN A 119 -5.97 -1.83 -5.27
CA ASN A 119 -6.80 -2.55 -4.29
C ASN A 119 -6.63 -1.96 -2.87
N GLY A 120 -6.85 -0.66 -2.71
CA GLY A 120 -6.65 0.04 -1.44
C GLY A 120 -7.51 1.29 -1.32
N TYR A 121 -7.65 1.77 -0.09
CA TYR A 121 -8.47 2.92 0.27
C TYR A 121 -7.65 4.01 0.96
N PRO A 122 -8.19 5.24 1.05
CA PRO A 122 -7.68 6.25 1.96
C PRO A 122 -7.55 5.71 3.39
N PRO A 123 -6.67 6.29 4.22
CA PRO A 123 -6.64 5.98 5.64
C PRO A 123 -8.03 6.11 6.26
N PRO A 124 -8.45 5.16 7.10
CA PRO A 124 -9.76 5.24 7.74
C PRO A 124 -9.81 6.42 8.72
N ALA A 125 -10.85 7.22 8.63
CA ALA A 125 -11.10 8.31 9.57
C ALA A 125 -12.34 7.99 10.40
N TYR A 126 -12.12 7.53 11.64
CA TYR A 126 -13.22 7.23 12.55
C TYR A 126 -13.48 8.40 13.52
N PRO A 127 -14.76 8.74 13.81
CA PRO A 127 -15.09 9.68 14.87
C PRO A 127 -14.47 9.28 16.22
N SER A 128 -14.11 10.27 17.04
CA SER A 128 -13.45 10.03 18.33
C SER A 128 -14.22 9.06 19.26
N GLY A 129 -15.56 9.16 19.25
CA GLY A 129 -16.41 8.23 20.01
C GLY A 129 -16.31 6.78 19.53
N VAL A 130 -16.27 6.53 18.21
CA VAL A 130 -16.10 5.20 17.64
C VAL A 130 -14.72 4.63 18.02
N ARG A 131 -13.68 5.45 17.95
CA ARG A 131 -12.33 5.07 18.35
C ARG A 131 -12.22 4.73 19.82
N TRP A 132 -12.81 5.57 20.68
CA TRP A 132 -12.85 5.32 22.12
C TRP A 132 -13.54 4.00 22.43
N LEU A 133 -14.67 3.71 21.76
CA LEU A 133 -15.37 2.43 21.87
C LEU A 133 -14.53 1.26 21.34
N ALA A 134 -13.90 1.43 20.17
CA ALA A 134 -13.05 0.38 19.58
C ALA A 134 -11.76 0.14 20.37
N ALA A 135 -11.28 1.11 21.14
CA ALA A 135 -10.14 0.94 22.04
C ALA A 135 -10.48 0.11 23.31
N LYS A 136 -11.78 0.01 23.66
CA LYS A 136 -12.23 -0.71 24.86
C LYS A 136 -12.84 -2.06 24.49
N THR A 137 -12.58 -3.08 25.31
CA THR A 137 -13.21 -4.39 25.21
C THR A 137 -14.71 -4.28 25.44
N PRO A 138 -15.62 -5.00 24.73
CA PRO A 138 -15.36 -6.09 23.77
C PRO A 138 -15.21 -5.66 22.30
N LEU A 139 -15.45 -4.38 21.97
CA LEU A 139 -15.41 -3.92 20.58
C LEU A 139 -14.01 -4.00 19.95
N ARG A 140 -12.95 -3.82 20.76
CA ARG A 140 -11.57 -4.07 20.30
C ARG A 140 -11.39 -5.54 19.90
N ALA A 141 -11.99 -6.48 20.63
CA ALA A 141 -11.91 -7.89 20.30
C ALA A 141 -12.64 -8.21 18.97
N MET A 142 -13.79 -7.58 18.71
CA MET A 142 -14.48 -7.67 17.42
C MET A 142 -13.66 -7.07 16.28
N ALA A 143 -13.13 -5.85 16.46
CA ALA A 143 -12.29 -5.20 15.48
C ALA A 143 -11.03 -6.02 15.18
N ARG A 144 -10.41 -6.62 16.21
CA ARG A 144 -9.29 -7.56 16.07
C ARG A 144 -9.72 -8.80 15.27
N GLY A 145 -10.88 -9.36 15.52
CA GLY A 145 -11.41 -10.51 14.77
C GLY A 145 -11.54 -10.21 13.27
N ASN A 146 -12.07 -9.04 12.93
CA ASN A 146 -12.17 -8.59 11.54
C ASN A 146 -10.80 -8.41 10.87
N VAL A 147 -9.85 -7.80 11.58
CA VAL A 147 -8.47 -7.65 11.09
C VAL A 147 -7.80 -9.03 10.96
N ALA A 148 -8.00 -9.93 11.94
CA ALA A 148 -7.43 -11.27 11.92
C ALA A 148 -7.88 -12.10 10.71
N GLN A 149 -9.13 -11.95 10.27
CA GLN A 149 -9.61 -12.62 9.05
C GLN A 149 -8.83 -12.19 7.81
N PHE A 150 -8.32 -10.97 7.79
CA PHE A 150 -7.52 -10.45 6.69
C PHE A 150 -6.07 -10.92 6.71
N TYR A 151 -5.60 -11.45 7.84
CA TYR A 151 -4.24 -11.96 8.02
C TYR A 151 -4.18 -13.48 8.24
N GLY A 152 -5.31 -14.18 8.20
CA GLY A 152 -5.35 -15.63 8.22
C GLY A 152 -5.08 -16.24 6.83
N HIS A 153 -4.60 -17.49 6.80
CA HIS A 153 -4.40 -18.24 5.55
C HIS A 153 -5.62 -18.32 4.62
N GLU A 154 -6.80 -18.26 5.20
CA GLU A 154 -8.07 -18.31 4.47
C GLU A 154 -8.25 -17.09 3.54
N VAL A 155 -7.66 -15.93 3.90
CA VAL A 155 -7.74 -14.73 3.09
C VAL A 155 -7.12 -14.93 1.71
N LEU A 156 -6.10 -15.78 1.58
CA LEU A 156 -5.46 -16.05 0.29
C LEU A 156 -6.45 -16.61 -0.73
N GLY A 157 -7.44 -17.39 -0.27
CA GLY A 157 -8.51 -17.90 -1.15
C GLY A 157 -9.56 -16.87 -1.55
N LEU A 158 -9.64 -15.76 -0.84
CA LEU A 158 -10.52 -14.64 -1.14
C LEU A 158 -9.79 -13.56 -1.94
N ALA A 159 -8.53 -13.35 -1.61
CA ALA A 159 -7.69 -12.28 -2.14
C ALA A 159 -7.02 -12.63 -3.48
N PHE A 160 -6.79 -13.91 -3.78
CA PHE A 160 -6.20 -14.34 -5.04
C PHE A 160 -7.23 -15.06 -5.91
N HIS A 161 -7.24 -14.73 -7.19
CA HIS A 161 -7.99 -15.47 -8.19
C HIS A 161 -7.36 -16.84 -8.44
N ASP A 162 -6.03 -16.86 -8.57
CA ASP A 162 -5.22 -18.05 -8.77
C ASP A 162 -4.26 -18.24 -7.58
N ARG A 163 -4.56 -19.22 -6.72
CA ARG A 163 -3.73 -19.55 -5.55
C ARG A 163 -2.30 -19.98 -5.89
N ALA A 164 -2.07 -20.51 -7.08
CA ALA A 164 -0.73 -20.88 -7.53
C ALA A 164 0.19 -19.66 -7.73
N LYS A 165 -0.39 -18.47 -7.84
CA LYS A 165 0.34 -17.21 -7.99
C LYS A 165 0.63 -16.48 -6.68
N VAL A 166 0.24 -17.04 -5.55
CA VAL A 166 0.58 -16.47 -4.24
C VAL A 166 2.10 -16.49 -4.06
N PRO A 167 2.76 -15.33 -3.89
CA PRO A 167 4.20 -15.30 -3.63
C PRO A 167 4.54 -16.05 -2.35
N ALA A 168 5.61 -16.87 -2.40
CA ALA A 168 6.06 -17.64 -1.24
C ALA A 168 6.30 -16.76 -0.01
N GLY A 169 6.85 -15.54 -0.20
CA GLY A 169 7.06 -14.57 0.88
C GLY A 169 5.77 -14.13 1.56
N ILE A 170 4.65 -14.03 0.83
CA ILE A 170 3.33 -13.72 1.42
C ILE A 170 2.82 -14.92 2.22
N ALA A 171 2.87 -16.12 1.66
CA ALA A 171 2.41 -17.32 2.37
C ALA A 171 3.19 -17.52 3.69
N GLN A 172 4.53 -17.44 3.63
CA GLN A 172 5.39 -17.55 4.81
C GLN A 172 5.16 -16.44 5.84
N SER A 173 4.92 -15.22 5.41
CA SER A 173 4.64 -14.10 6.31
C SER A 173 3.33 -14.31 7.07
N LEU A 174 2.27 -14.75 6.38
CA LEU A 174 0.98 -15.04 7.02
C LEU A 174 1.06 -16.18 8.05
N GLU A 175 1.93 -17.18 7.85
CA GLU A 175 2.19 -18.23 8.84
C GLU A 175 2.83 -17.69 10.14
N ARG A 176 3.56 -16.60 10.06
CA ARG A 176 4.24 -15.96 11.19
C ARG A 176 3.43 -14.86 11.85
N PHE A 177 2.30 -14.46 11.24
CA PHE A 177 1.51 -13.33 11.73
C PHE A 177 0.94 -13.65 13.11
N SER A 178 1.39 -12.91 14.10
CA SER A 178 1.00 -13.07 15.49
C SER A 178 -0.21 -12.19 15.85
N ARG A 179 -0.82 -12.47 17.00
CA ARG A 179 -1.86 -11.60 17.57
C ARG A 179 -1.33 -10.18 17.83
N ALA A 180 -0.04 -10.04 18.17
CA ALA A 180 0.58 -8.73 18.38
C ALA A 180 0.69 -7.93 17.08
N ASP A 181 0.94 -8.58 15.95
CA ASP A 181 0.99 -7.93 14.64
C ASP A 181 -0.41 -7.42 14.23
N ILE A 182 -1.45 -8.23 14.48
CA ILE A 182 -2.84 -7.81 14.26
C ILE A 182 -3.20 -6.60 15.11
N ASP A 183 -2.81 -6.58 16.39
CA ASP A 183 -3.04 -5.44 17.27
C ASP A 183 -2.30 -4.18 16.79
N ARG A 184 -1.07 -4.31 16.27
CA ARG A 184 -0.32 -3.19 15.70
C ARG A 184 -1.00 -2.59 14.47
N VAL A 185 -1.47 -3.43 13.55
CA VAL A 185 -2.23 -2.96 12.37
C VAL A 185 -3.52 -2.27 12.79
N LEU A 186 -4.22 -2.83 13.76
CA LEU A 186 -5.43 -2.24 14.32
C LEU A 186 -5.14 -0.88 14.98
N ASP A 187 -4.03 -0.74 15.70
CA ASP A 187 -3.64 0.53 16.32
C ASP A 187 -3.36 1.62 15.28
N ILE A 188 -2.70 1.30 14.17
CA ILE A 188 -2.51 2.22 13.05
C ILE A 188 -3.87 2.64 12.46
N MET A 189 -4.75 1.69 12.21
CA MET A 189 -6.09 1.96 11.66
C MET A 189 -6.96 2.81 12.61
N LEU A 190 -6.79 2.65 13.92
CA LEU A 190 -7.52 3.38 14.96
C LEU A 190 -6.77 4.59 15.52
N SER A 191 -5.64 4.96 14.93
CA SER A 191 -4.76 6.05 15.40
C SER A 191 -5.47 7.39 15.57
N GLY A 192 -6.55 7.58 14.82
CA GLY A 192 -7.44 8.71 14.95
C GLY A 192 -6.92 10.01 14.41
N GLU A 193 -6.16 9.88 13.41
CA GLU A 193 -5.75 11.03 12.63
C GLU A 193 -6.97 11.73 12.00
N PRO A 194 -6.89 13.03 11.77
CA PRO A 194 -7.88 13.71 10.96
C PRO A 194 -7.90 13.10 9.55
N PRO A 195 -9.04 13.16 8.85
CA PRO A 195 -9.12 12.75 7.45
C PRO A 195 -8.01 13.37 6.63
N SER A 196 -7.33 12.57 5.83
CA SER A 196 -6.36 13.08 4.87
C SER A 196 -7.08 13.89 3.80
N PRO A 197 -6.58 15.06 3.41
CA PRO A 197 -7.11 15.78 2.25
C PRO A 197 -7.09 14.86 1.01
N PRO A 198 -8.06 14.97 0.11
CA PRO A 198 -7.99 14.27 -1.17
C PRO A 198 -6.72 14.69 -1.92
N PRO A 199 -6.02 13.78 -2.58
CA PRO A 199 -4.86 14.12 -3.41
C PRO A 199 -5.28 15.04 -4.55
N LYS A 200 -4.47 16.07 -4.81
CA LYS A 200 -4.63 16.98 -5.95
C LYS A 200 -3.98 16.45 -7.22
N SER A 201 -3.12 15.44 -7.08
CA SER A 201 -2.43 14.83 -8.18
C SER A 201 -3.35 13.93 -9.00
N LYS A 202 -3.10 13.84 -10.31
CA LYS A 202 -3.73 12.86 -11.20
C LYS A 202 -3.66 11.46 -10.58
N THR A 203 -4.78 10.76 -10.51
CA THR A 203 -4.88 9.50 -9.77
C THR A 203 -5.38 8.35 -10.65
N LEU A 204 -4.68 7.23 -10.62
CA LEU A 204 -5.11 5.96 -11.20
C LEU A 204 -5.54 5.00 -10.08
N LEU A 205 -6.73 4.45 -10.20
CA LEU A 205 -7.22 3.37 -9.36
C LEU A 205 -7.14 2.07 -10.17
N ILE A 206 -6.38 1.08 -9.70
CA ILE A 206 -6.31 -0.26 -10.30
C ILE A 206 -6.96 -1.26 -9.36
N TRP A 207 -7.88 -2.04 -9.88
CA TRP A 207 -8.64 -2.99 -9.07
C TRP A 207 -8.69 -4.37 -9.71
N GLY A 208 -8.30 -5.41 -8.96
CA GLY A 208 -8.51 -6.79 -9.37
C GLY A 208 -9.98 -7.19 -9.24
N GLU A 209 -10.57 -7.69 -10.33
CA GLU A 209 -12.01 -8.01 -10.36
C GLU A 209 -12.42 -9.17 -9.48
N ALA A 210 -11.49 -10.08 -9.20
CA ALA A 210 -11.71 -11.26 -8.39
C ALA A 210 -11.35 -11.08 -6.90
N ASP A 211 -10.96 -9.86 -6.49
CA ASP A 211 -10.75 -9.57 -5.07
C ASP A 211 -12.06 -9.70 -4.29
N ARG A 212 -12.12 -10.68 -3.40
CA ARG A 212 -13.24 -10.96 -2.50
C ARG A 212 -12.86 -10.78 -1.04
N SER A 213 -11.73 -10.14 -0.79
CA SER A 213 -11.32 -9.83 0.56
C SER A 213 -12.34 -8.93 1.27
N PRO A 214 -12.58 -9.11 2.58
CA PRO A 214 -13.71 -8.49 3.29
C PRO A 214 -13.71 -6.96 3.33
N VAL A 215 -12.56 -6.34 3.07
CA VAL A 215 -12.38 -4.89 3.23
C VAL A 215 -12.51 -4.13 1.91
N PHE A 216 -12.41 -4.82 0.76
CA PHE A 216 -12.30 -4.18 -0.53
C PHE A 216 -13.41 -4.58 -1.50
N ASP A 217 -14.18 -3.63 -1.96
CA ASP A 217 -15.23 -3.84 -2.95
C ASP A 217 -15.12 -2.87 -4.14
N LYS A 218 -15.69 -3.27 -5.28
CA LYS A 218 -15.74 -2.47 -6.51
C LYS A 218 -16.58 -1.21 -6.36
N GLN A 219 -17.57 -1.20 -5.47
CA GLN A 219 -18.43 -0.02 -5.25
C GLN A 219 -17.65 1.07 -4.53
N GLY A 220 -16.82 0.69 -3.53
CA GLY A 220 -15.91 1.59 -2.86
C GLY A 220 -14.92 2.26 -3.82
N ALA A 221 -14.31 1.49 -4.73
CA ALA A 221 -13.43 2.03 -5.77
C ALA A 221 -14.14 3.03 -6.70
N ARG A 222 -15.38 2.72 -7.11
CA ARG A 222 -16.20 3.65 -7.93
C ARG A 222 -16.55 4.93 -7.20
N LYS A 223 -16.93 4.85 -5.92
CA LYS A 223 -17.22 6.02 -5.08
C LYS A 223 -15.97 6.87 -4.89
N MET A 224 -14.82 6.24 -4.61
CA MET A 224 -13.54 6.92 -4.48
C MET A 224 -13.16 7.66 -5.78
N ARG A 225 -13.33 7.02 -6.96
CA ARG A 225 -13.12 7.69 -8.24
C ARG A 225 -13.99 8.94 -8.39
N GLN A 226 -15.26 8.89 -7.96
CA GLN A 226 -16.19 10.03 -8.05
C GLN A 226 -15.81 11.19 -7.10
N SER A 227 -15.05 10.91 -6.05
CA SER A 227 -14.58 11.94 -5.09
C SER A 227 -13.27 12.60 -5.47
N LEU A 228 -12.66 12.21 -6.59
CA LEU A 228 -11.38 12.73 -7.10
C LEU A 228 -11.60 13.48 -8.41
N ASP A 229 -11.05 14.69 -8.51
CA ASP A 229 -11.23 15.56 -9.67
C ASP A 229 -10.63 14.96 -10.95
N GLU A 230 -9.41 14.46 -10.89
CA GLU A 230 -8.69 13.90 -12.02
C GLU A 230 -8.32 12.44 -11.75
N SER A 231 -9.26 11.54 -12.02
CA SER A 231 -9.04 10.13 -11.73
C SER A 231 -9.56 9.18 -12.80
N LYS A 232 -8.87 8.03 -12.94
CA LYS A 232 -9.24 6.91 -13.80
C LYS A 232 -9.34 5.63 -12.96
N LEU A 233 -10.37 4.82 -13.21
CA LEU A 233 -10.48 3.47 -12.65
C LEU A 233 -10.26 2.46 -13.77
N VAL A 234 -9.33 1.52 -13.54
CA VAL A 234 -9.07 0.36 -14.38
C VAL A 234 -9.32 -0.89 -13.55
N THR A 235 -10.15 -1.78 -14.04
CA THR A 235 -10.34 -3.10 -13.43
C THR A 235 -9.61 -4.16 -14.25
N ILE A 236 -8.96 -5.10 -13.56
CA ILE A 236 -8.20 -6.18 -14.17
C ILE A 236 -8.96 -7.50 -13.95
N PRO A 237 -9.51 -8.12 -14.99
CA PRO A 237 -10.20 -9.40 -14.87
C PRO A 237 -9.25 -10.51 -14.44
N GLU A 238 -9.78 -11.53 -13.78
CA GLU A 238 -9.02 -12.70 -13.29
C GLU A 238 -7.80 -12.32 -12.42
N ALA A 239 -7.90 -11.22 -11.68
CA ALA A 239 -6.93 -10.79 -10.69
C ALA A 239 -7.65 -10.48 -9.38
N GLY A 240 -7.05 -10.86 -8.28
CA GLY A 240 -7.51 -10.57 -6.93
C GLY A 240 -6.86 -9.30 -6.34
N HIS A 241 -6.45 -9.39 -5.10
CA HIS A 241 -5.91 -8.28 -4.31
C HIS A 241 -4.55 -7.76 -4.79
N LEU A 242 -3.77 -8.61 -5.47
CA LEU A 242 -2.46 -8.27 -6.04
C LEU A 242 -2.47 -8.40 -7.58
N PRO A 243 -3.16 -7.52 -8.30
CA PRO A 243 -3.23 -7.60 -9.75
C PRO A 243 -1.86 -7.45 -10.44
N GLN A 244 -0.91 -6.75 -9.82
CA GLN A 244 0.48 -6.65 -10.29
C GLN A 244 1.21 -8.00 -10.25
N VAL A 245 0.79 -8.94 -9.40
CA VAL A 245 1.35 -10.29 -9.30
C VAL A 245 0.60 -11.26 -10.21
N GLU A 246 -0.73 -11.23 -10.19
CA GLU A 246 -1.55 -12.21 -10.91
C GLU A 246 -1.66 -11.93 -12.41
N ARG A 247 -1.68 -10.66 -12.79
CA ARG A 247 -1.81 -10.17 -14.19
C ARG A 247 -0.80 -9.05 -14.48
N PRO A 248 0.50 -9.35 -14.40
CA PRO A 248 1.55 -8.31 -14.50
C PRO A 248 1.57 -7.60 -15.86
N ALA A 249 1.17 -8.25 -16.94
CA ALA A 249 1.14 -7.64 -18.26
C ALA A 249 0.05 -6.56 -18.37
N GLU A 250 -1.16 -6.87 -17.90
CA GLU A 250 -2.31 -5.96 -17.88
C GLU A 250 -2.06 -4.80 -16.90
N PHE A 251 -1.47 -5.10 -15.75
CA PHE A 251 -1.09 -4.09 -14.76
C PHE A 251 -0.07 -3.11 -15.34
N ARG A 252 1.04 -3.60 -15.95
CA ARG A 252 2.06 -2.75 -16.59
C ARG A 252 1.47 -1.92 -17.71
N ARG A 253 0.55 -2.46 -18.52
CA ARG A 253 -0.13 -1.69 -19.57
C ARG A 253 -0.93 -0.54 -18.96
N ALA A 254 -1.78 -0.80 -17.96
CA ALA A 254 -2.57 0.22 -17.31
C ALA A 254 -1.72 1.34 -16.69
N LEU A 255 -0.62 0.96 -16.01
CA LEU A 255 0.32 1.90 -15.42
C LEU A 255 1.03 2.74 -16.49
N ARG A 256 1.56 2.12 -17.53
CA ARG A 256 2.26 2.78 -18.62
C ARG A 256 1.37 3.76 -19.38
N ASP A 257 0.13 3.37 -19.69
CA ASP A 257 -0.83 4.23 -20.39
C ASP A 257 -1.20 5.46 -19.53
N PHE A 258 -1.24 5.30 -18.21
CA PHE A 258 -1.47 6.39 -17.28
C PHE A 258 -0.28 7.34 -17.17
N LEU A 259 0.95 6.83 -17.14
CA LEU A 259 2.17 7.63 -17.02
C LEU A 259 2.47 8.44 -18.27
N LYS A 260 1.99 8.03 -19.45
CA LYS A 260 2.17 8.74 -20.73
C LYS A 260 1.12 9.83 -20.97
N ALA A 261 -0.03 9.74 -20.35
CA ALA A 261 -1.15 10.66 -20.52
C ALA A 261 -1.02 11.88 -19.62
#